data_d9332b63b4c38a6ffa669e53e72cda72
#
_entry.id   d9332b63b4c38a6ffa669e53e72cda72
#
_cell.length_a   1.000
_cell.length_b   1.000
_cell.length_c   1.000
_cell.angle_alpha   90.00
_cell.angle_beta   90.00
_cell.angle_gamma   90.00
#
_symmetry.space_group_name_H-M   'P 1'
#
loop_
_entity.id
_entity.type
_entity.pdbx_description
1 polymer ?
#
loop_
_entity_poly.entity_id
_entity_poly.type
_entity_poly.pdbx_seq_one_letter_code
_entity_poly.pdbx_strand_id
1 'polypeptide(L)'
;MHVRWQHRTAYLRNKDQAHWAATLVENVRVGGKMTERFLAYLAGIGERDNTKLGAQCGFWERVTRQLNRLSNRISAEDRKRIERVLQERVPCPTRLQYDQWHSEGVRVLGSDRVTPAVENWPR
;
A
#
# COMPACT_ATOMS: atom_id res chain seq x y z
N MET A 1 0.28 0.74 -16.70
CA MET A 1 0.07 0.08 -15.39
C MET A 1 -0.92 0.87 -14.55
N HIS A 2 -1.66 0.17 -13.73
CA HIS A 2 -2.69 0.78 -12.90
C HIS A 2 -2.91 -0.03 -11.63
N VAL A 3 -3.59 0.58 -10.65
CA VAL A 3 -3.94 -0.06 -9.39
C VAL A 3 -5.25 -0.82 -9.56
N ARG A 4 -5.27 -2.06 -9.10
CA ARG A 4 -6.47 -2.87 -9.01
C ARG A 4 -6.81 -3.10 -7.54
N TRP A 5 -8.00 -2.71 -7.14
CA TRP A 5 -8.52 -2.99 -5.81
C TRP A 5 -9.32 -4.28 -5.81
N GLN A 6 -9.06 -5.14 -4.84
CA GLN A 6 -9.83 -6.35 -4.62
C GLN A 6 -10.43 -6.31 -3.22
N HIS A 7 -11.73 -6.49 -3.16
CA HIS A 7 -12.43 -6.64 -1.88
C HIS A 7 -12.46 -8.12 -1.54
N ARG A 8 -11.90 -8.47 -0.39
CA ARG A 8 -11.82 -9.85 0.08
C ARG A 8 -12.49 -9.99 1.43
N THR A 9 -13.23 -11.08 1.60
CA THR A 9 -13.78 -11.46 2.90
C THR A 9 -12.85 -12.52 3.49
N ALA A 10 -12.37 -12.28 4.71
CA ALA A 10 -11.49 -13.23 5.37
C ALA A 10 -12.27 -14.49 5.71
N TYR A 11 -11.79 -15.64 5.26
CA TYR A 11 -12.38 -16.97 5.56
C TYR A 11 -12.19 -17.41 7.00
N LEU A 12 -11.49 -16.65 7.82
CA LEU A 12 -11.05 -17.07 9.13
C LEU A 12 -11.87 -16.40 10.23
N ARG A 13 -12.49 -17.23 11.05
CA ARG A 13 -13.03 -17.00 12.41
C ARG A 13 -13.83 -15.73 12.70
N ASN A 14 -13.65 -14.63 11.97
CA ASN A 14 -14.42 -13.41 12.06
C ASN A 14 -14.95 -13.06 10.68
N LYS A 15 -16.17 -13.44 10.39
CA LYS A 15 -16.88 -13.14 9.14
C LYS A 15 -17.03 -11.66 8.86
N ASP A 16 -16.65 -10.80 9.81
CA ASP A 16 -16.81 -9.35 9.73
C ASP A 16 -15.55 -8.62 9.27
N GLN A 17 -14.48 -9.36 8.90
CA GLN A 17 -13.23 -8.73 8.47
C GLN A 17 -13.07 -8.76 6.96
N ALA A 18 -13.91 -8.00 6.29
CA ALA A 18 -13.64 -7.67 4.90
C ALA A 18 -12.43 -6.72 4.83
N HIS A 19 -11.61 -6.89 3.81
CA HIS A 19 -10.48 -6.00 3.59
C HIS A 19 -10.30 -5.68 2.12
N TRP A 20 -9.61 -4.56 1.84
CA TRP A 20 -9.22 -4.15 0.53
C TRP A 20 -7.76 -4.49 0.29
N ALA A 21 -7.47 -5.08 -0.86
CA ALA A 21 -6.11 -5.36 -1.31
C ALA A 21 -5.82 -4.57 -2.57
N ALA A 22 -4.72 -3.82 -2.57
CA ALA A 22 -4.27 -3.08 -3.72
C ALA A 22 -3.14 -3.84 -4.42
N THR A 23 -3.32 -4.08 -5.71
CA THR A 23 -2.31 -4.71 -6.55
C THR A 23 -1.98 -3.79 -7.72
N LEU A 24 -0.74 -3.90 -8.20
CA LEU A 24 -0.30 -3.19 -9.39
C LEU A 24 -0.35 -4.16 -10.56
N VAL A 25 -1.03 -3.76 -11.61
CA VAL A 25 -1.21 -4.58 -12.82
C VAL A 25 -0.89 -3.74 -14.05
N GLU A 26 -0.55 -4.40 -15.15
CA GLU A 26 -0.40 -3.75 -16.43
C GLU A 26 -1.22 -4.48 -17.48
N ASN A 27 -1.68 -3.73 -18.47
CA ASN A 27 -2.37 -4.30 -19.62
C ASN A 27 -1.33 -4.70 -20.66
N VAL A 28 -1.31 -5.97 -21.05
CA VAL A 28 -0.44 -6.48 -22.10
C VAL A 28 -1.29 -7.13 -23.19
N ARG A 29 -0.86 -7.00 -24.42
CA ARG A 29 -1.53 -7.65 -25.56
C ARG A 29 -0.89 -8.99 -25.82
N VAL A 30 -1.67 -10.06 -25.68
CA VAL A 30 -1.24 -11.43 -25.95
C VAL A 30 -2.21 -12.06 -26.96
N GLY A 31 -1.67 -12.46 -28.11
CA GLY A 31 -2.48 -13.08 -29.15
C GLY A 31 -3.63 -12.20 -29.66
N GLY A 32 -3.45 -10.88 -29.70
CA GLY A 32 -4.46 -9.93 -30.12
C GLY A 32 -5.49 -9.56 -29.07
N LYS A 33 -5.39 -10.13 -27.86
CA LYS A 33 -6.30 -9.82 -26.76
C LYS A 33 -5.57 -9.03 -25.67
N MET A 34 -6.26 -8.05 -25.08
CA MET A 34 -5.74 -7.33 -23.90
C MET A 34 -5.92 -8.19 -22.66
N THR A 35 -4.83 -8.42 -21.95
CA THR A 35 -4.81 -9.23 -20.73
C THR A 35 -4.15 -8.41 -19.62
N GLU A 36 -4.64 -8.52 -18.41
CA GLU A 36 -3.98 -7.95 -17.26
C GLU A 36 -2.85 -8.87 -16.79
N ARG A 37 -1.67 -8.27 -16.56
CA ARG A 37 -0.54 -8.97 -15.97
C ARG A 37 -0.26 -8.41 -14.58
N PHE A 38 -0.21 -9.29 -13.60
CA PHE A 38 0.13 -8.94 -12.23
C PHE A 38 1.61 -8.50 -12.16
N LEU A 39 1.86 -7.35 -11.55
CA LEU A 39 3.21 -6.85 -11.31
C LEU A 39 3.62 -6.98 -9.85
N ALA A 40 2.79 -6.52 -8.92
CA ALA A 40 3.13 -6.55 -7.51
C ALA A 40 1.89 -6.39 -6.64
N TYR A 41 1.91 -7.04 -5.48
CA TYR A 41 1.00 -6.74 -4.39
C TYR A 41 1.53 -5.53 -3.63
N LEU A 42 0.73 -4.49 -3.49
CA LEU A 42 1.16 -3.27 -2.81
C LEU A 42 0.89 -3.33 -1.32
N ALA A 43 -0.37 -3.44 -0.92
CA ALA A 43 -0.75 -3.54 0.49
C ALA A 43 -2.24 -3.85 0.61
N GLY A 44 -2.64 -4.29 1.81
CA GLY A 44 -4.04 -4.45 2.17
C GLY A 44 -4.38 -3.64 3.40
N ILE A 45 -5.67 -3.36 3.56
CA ILE A 45 -6.19 -2.64 4.72
C ILE A 45 -7.61 -3.14 5.01
N GLY A 46 -7.96 -3.27 6.30
CA GLY A 46 -9.31 -3.62 6.68
C GLY A 46 -10.32 -2.58 6.21
N GLU A 47 -11.50 -3.02 5.79
CA GLU A 47 -12.53 -2.15 5.22
C GLU A 47 -12.90 -1.00 6.17
N ARG A 48 -12.90 -1.26 7.48
CA ARG A 48 -13.26 -0.27 8.49
C ARG A 48 -12.06 0.49 9.04
N ASP A 49 -10.85 0.17 8.57
CA ASP A 49 -9.61 0.72 9.12
C ASP A 49 -9.05 1.87 8.29
N ASN A 50 -9.64 2.16 7.14
CA ASN A 50 -9.13 3.19 6.24
C ASN A 50 -9.21 4.62 6.81
N THR A 51 -9.93 4.84 7.91
CA THR A 51 -9.99 6.12 8.62
C THR A 51 -9.11 6.14 9.87
N LYS A 52 -8.48 5.03 10.22
CA LYS A 52 -7.63 4.92 11.41
C LYS A 52 -6.18 5.25 11.05
N LEU A 53 -5.59 6.21 11.76
CA LEU A 53 -4.25 6.69 11.46
C LEU A 53 -3.20 5.58 11.47
N GLY A 54 -3.21 4.70 12.46
CA GLY A 54 -2.25 3.60 12.55
C GLY A 54 -2.35 2.65 11.36
N ALA A 55 -3.57 2.31 10.95
CA ALA A 55 -3.79 1.44 9.79
C ALA A 55 -3.35 2.13 8.50
N GLN A 56 -3.61 3.42 8.36
CA GLN A 56 -3.15 4.23 7.22
C GLN A 56 -1.62 4.25 7.15
N CYS A 57 -0.95 4.48 8.27
CA CYS A 57 0.52 4.47 8.32
C CYS A 57 1.09 3.12 7.91
N GLY A 58 0.54 2.03 8.42
CA GLY A 58 0.97 0.68 8.06
C GLY A 58 0.76 0.36 6.59
N PHE A 59 -0.41 0.73 6.05
CA PHE A 59 -0.72 0.55 4.63
C PHE A 59 0.29 1.31 3.76
N TRP A 60 0.47 2.60 4.01
CA TRP A 60 1.35 3.44 3.22
C TRP A 60 2.83 3.10 3.39
N GLU A 61 3.23 2.57 4.54
CA GLU A 61 4.58 2.04 4.72
C GLU A 61 4.84 0.88 3.77
N ARG A 62 3.91 -0.06 3.68
CA ARG A 62 4.03 -1.21 2.78
C ARG A 62 3.99 -0.80 1.32
N VAL A 63 3.10 0.11 0.95
CA VAL A 63 3.01 0.66 -0.41
C VAL A 63 4.33 1.34 -0.80
N THR A 64 4.84 2.22 0.06
CA THR A 64 6.06 2.97 -0.21
C THR A 64 7.25 2.03 -0.37
N ARG A 65 7.35 1.01 0.47
CA ARG A 65 8.40 0.01 0.38
C ARG A 65 8.36 -0.74 -0.95
N GLN A 66 7.17 -1.13 -1.40
CA GLN A 66 7.01 -1.82 -2.68
C GLN A 66 7.31 -0.91 -3.86
N LEU A 67 6.86 0.33 -3.84
CA LEU A 67 7.16 1.29 -4.90
C LEU A 67 8.66 1.60 -4.97
N ASN A 68 9.33 1.66 -3.82
CA ASN A 68 10.79 1.81 -3.79
C ASN A 68 11.51 0.63 -4.46
N ARG A 69 11.03 -0.59 -4.23
CA ARG A 69 11.58 -1.79 -4.89
C ARG A 69 11.39 -1.77 -6.39
N LEU A 70 10.33 -1.14 -6.86
CA LEU A 70 9.97 -1.07 -8.27
C LEU A 70 10.51 0.19 -8.95
N SER A 71 11.37 0.96 -8.28
CA SER A 71 11.86 2.25 -8.78
C SER A 71 12.50 2.20 -10.16
N ASN A 72 13.07 1.04 -10.54
CA ASN A 72 13.68 0.84 -11.87
C ASN A 72 12.64 0.52 -12.95
N ARG A 73 11.41 0.21 -12.57
CA ARG A 73 10.34 -0.21 -13.48
C ARG A 73 9.22 0.82 -13.60
N ILE A 74 9.17 1.76 -12.68
CA ILE A 74 8.10 2.74 -12.57
C ILE A 74 8.70 4.13 -12.66
N SER A 75 8.19 4.95 -13.59
CA SER A 75 8.61 6.34 -13.68
C SER A 75 8.09 7.15 -12.48
N ALA A 76 8.68 8.30 -12.22
CA ALA A 76 8.21 9.20 -11.17
C ALA A 76 6.76 9.64 -11.40
N GLU A 77 6.36 9.83 -12.65
CA GLU A 77 4.98 10.18 -13.00
C GLU A 77 4.00 9.05 -12.69
N ASP A 78 4.36 7.81 -13.08
CA ASP A 78 3.54 6.64 -12.80
C ASP A 78 3.41 6.43 -11.30
N ARG A 79 4.49 6.63 -10.56
CA ARG A 79 4.46 6.53 -9.10
C ARG A 79 3.48 7.52 -8.49
N LYS A 80 3.52 8.78 -8.91
CA LYS A 80 2.58 9.80 -8.42
C LYS A 80 1.13 9.46 -8.76
N ARG A 81 0.89 8.92 -9.94
CA ARG A 81 -0.44 8.49 -10.37
C ARG A 81 -0.96 7.35 -9.49
N ILE A 82 -0.11 6.36 -9.23
CA ILE A 82 -0.44 5.23 -8.35
C ILE A 82 -0.77 5.75 -6.95
N GLU A 83 0.07 6.61 -6.40
CA GLU A 83 -0.14 7.19 -5.07
C GLU A 83 -1.46 7.97 -5.00
N ARG A 84 -1.79 8.71 -6.03
CA ARG A 84 -3.04 9.47 -6.10
C ARG A 84 -4.28 8.56 -6.08
N VAL A 85 -4.24 7.48 -6.86
CA VAL A 85 -5.34 6.51 -6.90
C VAL A 85 -5.51 5.84 -5.54
N LEU A 86 -4.41 5.47 -4.89
CA LEU A 86 -4.46 4.85 -3.57
C LEU A 86 -5.03 5.78 -2.52
N GLN A 87 -4.70 7.09 -2.59
CA GLN A 87 -5.19 8.09 -1.65
C GLN A 87 -6.71 8.29 -1.73
N GLU A 88 -7.32 8.00 -2.85
CA GLU A 88 -8.77 8.08 -2.99
C GLU A 88 -9.51 7.15 -2.02
N ARG A 89 -8.89 6.03 -1.68
CA ARG A 89 -9.48 5.04 -0.77
C ARG A 89 -8.84 5.07 0.63
N VAL A 90 -7.54 5.26 0.69
CA VAL A 90 -6.80 5.28 1.95
C VAL A 90 -6.02 6.58 2.04
N PRO A 91 -6.48 7.56 2.82
CA PRO A 91 -5.74 8.81 2.98
C PRO A 91 -4.32 8.54 3.45
N CYS A 92 -3.36 9.25 2.85
CA CYS A 92 -1.95 9.12 3.20
C CYS A 92 -1.63 10.09 4.35
N PRO A 93 -1.17 9.58 5.50
CA PRO A 93 -0.70 10.46 6.58
C PRO A 93 0.48 11.30 6.12
N THR A 94 0.70 12.42 6.78
CA THR A 94 1.89 13.24 6.52
C THR A 94 3.15 12.50 6.97
N ARG A 95 4.29 12.91 6.46
CA ARG A 95 5.58 12.35 6.89
C ARG A 95 5.75 12.47 8.42
N LEU A 96 5.36 13.60 8.99
CA LEU A 96 5.44 13.82 10.42
C LEU A 96 4.58 12.81 11.20
N GLN A 97 3.36 12.58 10.75
CA GLN A 97 2.46 11.60 11.38
C GLN A 97 3.05 10.19 11.28
N TYR A 98 3.61 9.82 10.14
CA TYR A 98 4.26 8.54 9.96
C TYR A 98 5.47 8.39 10.88
N ASP A 99 6.32 9.41 10.95
CA ASP A 99 7.52 9.37 11.80
C ASP A 99 7.15 9.22 13.27
N GLN A 100 6.12 9.90 13.75
CA GLN A 100 5.61 9.76 15.11
C GLN A 100 5.09 8.36 15.38
N TRP A 101 4.31 7.81 14.46
CA TRP A 101 3.78 6.46 14.57
C TRP A 101 4.90 5.42 14.58
N HIS A 102 5.88 5.57 13.70
CA HIS A 102 7.04 4.67 13.61
C HIS A 102 7.88 4.73 14.89
N SER A 103 8.16 5.93 15.39
CA SER A 103 8.92 6.13 16.64
C SER A 103 8.22 5.50 17.84
N GLU A 104 6.91 5.59 17.91
CA GLU A 104 6.11 4.95 18.95
C GLU A 104 6.24 3.42 18.88
N GLY A 105 6.22 2.86 17.69
CA GLY A 105 6.44 1.42 17.49
C GLY A 105 7.83 0.99 17.97
N VAL A 106 8.86 1.77 17.68
CA VAL A 106 10.23 1.50 18.15
C VAL A 106 10.29 1.57 19.67
N ARG A 107 9.64 2.56 20.29
CA ARG A 107 9.61 2.72 21.74
C ARG A 107 8.95 1.54 22.44
N VAL A 108 7.86 1.03 21.85
CA VAL A 108 7.05 -0.04 22.47
C VAL A 108 7.64 -1.41 22.20
N LEU A 109 8.07 -1.68 20.96
CA LEU A 109 8.48 -3.00 20.50
C LEU A 109 9.99 -3.21 20.48
N GLY A 110 10.77 -2.14 20.49
CA GLY A 110 12.21 -2.19 20.34
C GLY A 110 12.65 -2.05 18.88
N SER A 111 13.84 -1.48 18.66
CA SER A 111 14.35 -1.17 17.32
C SER A 111 14.64 -2.41 16.47
N ASP A 112 14.89 -3.55 17.09
CA ASP A 112 15.19 -4.81 16.42
C ASP A 112 13.94 -5.52 15.90
N ARG A 113 12.75 -5.13 16.37
CA ARG A 113 11.46 -5.72 15.97
C ARG A 113 10.65 -4.86 15.03
N VAL A 114 11.11 -3.65 14.73
CA VAL A 114 10.44 -2.72 13.85
C VAL A 114 11.32 -2.48 12.63
N THR A 115 10.73 -2.61 11.44
CA THR A 115 11.46 -2.31 10.22
C THR A 115 11.86 -0.85 10.19
N PRO A 116 13.02 -0.49 9.62
CA PRO A 116 13.42 0.91 9.50
C PRO A 116 12.36 1.75 8.79
N ALA A 117 12.29 3.04 9.13
CA ALA A 117 11.41 3.98 8.47
C ALA A 117 11.68 3.99 6.96
N VAL A 118 10.60 4.02 6.17
CA VAL A 118 10.74 4.02 4.72
C VAL A 118 11.18 5.38 4.19
N GLU A 119 11.90 5.35 3.08
CA GLU A 119 12.27 6.55 2.33
C GLU A 119 11.20 6.85 1.27
N ASN A 120 11.22 8.07 0.75
CA ASN A 120 10.34 8.50 -0.34
C ASN A 120 8.85 8.42 0.00
N TRP A 121 8.51 8.82 1.23
CA TRP A 121 7.12 8.93 1.65
C TRP A 121 6.35 9.85 0.69
N PRO A 122 5.10 9.53 0.32
CA PRO A 122 4.30 10.39 -0.57
C PRO A 122 4.14 11.80 -0.02
N ARG A 123 4.19 12.76 -0.92
CA ARG A 123 4.03 14.18 -0.59
C ARG A 123 2.63 14.67 -0.91
#